data_ae6fd6a6c8d35ee2b63613885891afc1
#
_entry.id   ae6fd6a6c8d35ee2b63613885891afc1
#
_cell.length_a   1.000
_cell.length_b   1.000
_cell.length_c   1.000
_cell.angle_alpha   90.00
_cell.angle_beta   90.00
_cell.angle_gamma   90.00
#
_symmetry.space_group_name_H-M   'P 1'
#
loop_
_entity.id
_entity.type
_entity.pdbx_description
1 polymer ?
#
loop_
_entity_poly.entity_id
_entity_poly.type
_entity_poly.pdbx_seq_one_letter_code
_entity_poly.pdbx_strand_id
1 'polypeptide(L)'
;ANAMATEQGFYALAAVWRRREGKNALFQLSDAPENKDAVSGAGKTAIGLPGKNAAVTPNAIKYPGRTFADIASHPSRRHIEALAARGVINGKSELLFDPESGVTRAEFCAMAVRALGLQLTGAQSSVFTDVTDADWFAPYVRTAYAFGLVNGVSEAEFAPNGSITREQAAVMTARAAGLCGLDTSLSESGVRDALSVFTDYRQVSGYAKNAMAFCLSNGIFDIQTAALVPQELETRAELADGLFGLLNLADLL
;
A
#
# COMPACT_ATOMS: atom_id res chain seq x y z
N ALA A 1 18.86 23.60 -10.94
CA ALA A 1 17.76 24.39 -10.37
C ALA A 1 17.09 23.50 -9.32
N ASN A 2 16.89 24.04 -8.10
CA ASN A 2 16.29 23.30 -7.00
C ASN A 2 14.80 23.12 -7.29
N ALA A 3 14.28 21.89 -7.24
CA ALA A 3 12.86 21.58 -7.52
C ALA A 3 11.89 22.44 -6.69
N MET A 4 12.23 22.70 -5.42
CA MET A 4 11.46 23.55 -4.52
C MET A 4 11.38 25.00 -5.02
N ALA A 5 12.47 25.55 -5.60
CA ALA A 5 12.46 26.89 -6.18
C ALA A 5 11.58 26.97 -7.44
N THR A 6 11.49 25.88 -8.20
CA THR A 6 10.65 25.79 -9.39
C THR A 6 9.17 25.72 -9.00
N GLU A 7 8.85 24.97 -7.96
CA GLU A 7 7.48 24.85 -7.44
C GLU A 7 6.98 26.17 -6.85
N GLN A 8 7.79 26.84 -6.02
CA GLN A 8 7.46 28.18 -5.49
C GLN A 8 7.29 29.20 -6.60
N GLY A 9 8.12 29.13 -7.65
CA GLY A 9 7.98 29.96 -8.84
C GLY A 9 6.65 29.74 -9.56
N PHE A 10 6.21 28.49 -9.67
CA PHE A 10 4.93 28.12 -10.28
C PHE A 10 3.74 28.67 -9.49
N TYR A 11 3.75 28.53 -8.16
CA TYR A 11 2.69 29.08 -7.31
C TYR A 11 2.63 30.60 -7.38
N ALA A 12 3.78 31.28 -7.43
CA ALA A 12 3.84 32.74 -7.58
C ALA A 12 3.24 33.20 -8.92
N LEU A 13 3.58 32.51 -10.03
CA LEU A 13 3.02 32.80 -11.35
C LEU A 13 1.51 32.54 -11.41
N ALA A 14 1.05 31.45 -10.84
CA ALA A 14 -0.37 31.13 -10.76
C ALA A 14 -1.15 32.17 -9.96
N ALA A 15 -0.60 32.64 -8.85
CA ALA A 15 -1.22 33.72 -8.03
C ALA A 15 -1.31 35.05 -8.78
N VAL A 16 -0.25 35.43 -9.52
CA VAL A 16 -0.23 36.64 -10.35
C VAL A 16 -1.25 36.55 -11.49
N TRP A 17 -1.30 35.40 -12.17
CA TRP A 17 -2.25 35.16 -13.26
C TRP A 17 -3.70 35.25 -12.75
N ARG A 18 -4.03 34.57 -11.65
CA ARG A 18 -5.38 34.61 -11.06
C ARG A 18 -5.83 36.03 -10.68
N ARG A 19 -4.91 36.79 -10.10
CA ARG A 19 -5.19 38.22 -9.77
C ARG A 19 -5.46 39.07 -11.02
N ARG A 20 -4.69 38.84 -12.09
CA ARG A 20 -4.86 39.54 -13.37
C ARG A 20 -6.21 39.23 -14.03
N GLU A 21 -6.68 37.98 -13.90
CA GLU A 21 -7.97 37.51 -14.41
C GLU A 21 -9.16 37.84 -13.48
N GLY A 22 -8.93 38.60 -12.41
CA GLY A 22 -9.97 38.97 -11.43
C GLY A 22 -10.51 37.80 -10.61
N LYS A 23 -9.72 36.71 -10.52
CA LYS A 23 -10.10 35.47 -9.78
C LYS A 23 -9.67 35.55 -8.32
N ASN A 24 -10.31 34.75 -7.47
CA ASN A 24 -9.99 34.65 -6.06
C ASN A 24 -8.52 34.27 -5.81
N ALA A 25 -8.01 34.61 -4.62
CA ALA A 25 -6.65 34.23 -4.23
C ALA A 25 -6.42 32.72 -4.34
N LEU A 26 -5.16 32.29 -4.55
CA LEU A 26 -4.79 30.90 -4.81
C LEU A 26 -5.33 29.93 -3.73
N PHE A 27 -5.48 30.38 -2.50
CA PHE A 27 -6.02 29.58 -1.39
C PHE A 27 -7.52 29.77 -1.15
N GLN A 28 -8.21 30.58 -1.98
CA GLN A 28 -9.66 30.73 -2.00
C GLN A 28 -10.15 30.35 -3.40
N LEU A 29 -10.26 29.06 -3.62
CA LEU A 29 -10.53 28.48 -4.94
C LEU A 29 -12.03 28.33 -5.26
N SER A 30 -12.90 29.16 -4.65
CA SER A 30 -14.35 29.10 -4.90
C SER A 30 -14.74 29.44 -6.35
N ASP A 31 -13.84 30.06 -7.11
CA ASP A 31 -14.01 30.39 -8.53
C ASP A 31 -13.27 29.38 -9.46
N ALA A 32 -12.53 28.44 -8.90
CA ALA A 32 -11.96 27.36 -9.69
C ALA A 32 -13.10 26.50 -10.23
N PRO A 33 -13.02 26.03 -11.50
CA PRO A 33 -13.95 25.01 -11.95
C PRO A 33 -13.87 23.87 -10.93
N GLU A 34 -15.02 23.53 -10.33
CA GLU A 34 -15.09 22.37 -9.46
C GLU A 34 -14.43 21.22 -10.24
N ASN A 35 -13.34 20.71 -9.73
CA ASN A 35 -12.86 19.44 -10.17
C ASN A 35 -13.90 18.44 -9.66
N LYS A 36 -14.94 18.22 -10.49
CA LYS A 36 -16.04 17.30 -10.18
C LYS A 36 -15.53 15.91 -9.90
N ASP A 37 -14.32 15.61 -10.35
CA ASP A 37 -13.62 14.35 -10.08
C ASP A 37 -12.93 14.34 -8.70
N ALA A 38 -12.66 15.51 -8.11
CA ALA A 38 -12.00 15.65 -6.80
C ALA A 38 -12.98 15.84 -5.62
N VAL A 39 -14.21 16.30 -5.87
CA VAL A 39 -15.19 16.66 -4.81
C VAL A 39 -16.46 15.81 -4.88
N SER A 40 -16.75 15.16 -5.98
CA SER A 40 -17.82 14.19 -5.97
C SER A 40 -17.35 12.89 -5.33
N GLY A 41 -17.46 12.83 -4.02
CA GLY A 41 -17.54 11.55 -3.31
C GLY A 41 -18.80 10.73 -3.68
N ALA A 42 -19.50 11.10 -4.78
CA ALA A 42 -20.34 10.23 -5.60
C ALA A 42 -19.37 9.53 -6.56
N GLY A 43 -18.47 8.74 -5.97
CA GLY A 43 -17.33 8.19 -6.62
C GLY A 43 -17.72 7.28 -7.77
N LYS A 44 -16.88 7.25 -8.79
CA LYS A 44 -16.67 6.04 -9.57
C LYS A 44 -16.72 4.88 -8.59
N THR A 45 -17.68 4.00 -8.74
CA THR A 45 -17.70 2.77 -7.95
C THR A 45 -16.43 2.04 -8.36
N ALA A 46 -15.50 1.86 -7.42
CA ALA A 46 -14.30 1.09 -7.67
C ALA A 46 -14.72 -0.30 -8.14
N ILE A 47 -14.27 -0.71 -9.31
CA ILE A 47 -14.65 -2.00 -9.93
C ILE A 47 -13.46 -2.94 -10.07
N GLY A 48 -12.26 -2.40 -9.91
CA GLY A 48 -11.00 -3.10 -10.16
C GLY A 48 -10.67 -3.23 -11.64
N LEU A 49 -9.44 -3.60 -11.92
CA LEU A 49 -8.93 -3.73 -13.29
C LEU A 49 -9.56 -4.91 -14.04
N PRO A 50 -9.69 -4.80 -15.38
CA PRO A 50 -9.96 -5.95 -16.23
C PRO A 50 -8.87 -7.01 -16.03
N GLY A 51 -9.24 -8.26 -15.86
CA GLY A 51 -8.27 -9.35 -15.63
C GLY A 51 -7.89 -9.59 -14.17
N LYS A 52 -8.40 -8.80 -13.21
CA LYS A 52 -8.26 -9.14 -11.80
C LYS A 52 -8.86 -10.51 -11.49
N ASN A 53 -8.33 -11.19 -10.49
CA ASN A 53 -8.93 -12.43 -9.98
C ASN A 53 -10.38 -12.16 -9.55
N ALA A 54 -11.30 -13.05 -9.90
CA ALA A 54 -12.72 -12.91 -9.61
C ALA A 54 -13.04 -12.79 -8.11
N ALA A 55 -12.18 -13.33 -7.24
CA ALA A 55 -12.31 -13.23 -5.79
C ALA A 55 -11.92 -11.86 -5.23
N VAL A 56 -11.15 -11.06 -5.99
CA VAL A 56 -10.77 -9.70 -5.57
C VAL A 56 -11.95 -8.76 -5.72
N THR A 57 -12.30 -8.10 -4.62
CA THR A 57 -13.44 -7.17 -4.58
C THR A 57 -13.06 -5.84 -3.93
N PRO A 58 -13.55 -4.70 -4.46
CA PRO A 58 -13.35 -3.41 -3.82
C PRO A 58 -13.98 -3.37 -2.43
N ASN A 59 -13.35 -2.62 -1.52
CA ASN A 59 -13.86 -2.41 -0.18
C ASN A 59 -14.65 -1.11 -0.09
N ALA A 60 -15.94 -1.19 0.18
CA ALA A 60 -16.74 -0.02 0.51
C ALA A 60 -16.30 0.63 1.82
N ILE A 61 -16.55 1.93 1.97
CA ILE A 61 -16.34 2.64 3.24
C ILE A 61 -17.34 2.10 4.27
N LYS A 62 -16.81 1.52 5.35
CA LYS A 62 -17.58 0.93 6.47
C LYS A 62 -17.59 1.83 7.70
N TYR A 63 -16.52 2.58 7.92
CA TYR A 63 -16.27 3.40 9.11
C TYR A 63 -15.88 4.82 8.71
N PRO A 64 -16.82 5.66 8.21
CA PRO A 64 -16.52 7.02 7.79
C PRO A 64 -15.88 7.84 8.91
N GLY A 65 -14.80 8.55 8.61
CA GLY A 65 -14.11 9.42 9.57
C GLY A 65 -13.23 8.69 10.60
N ARG A 66 -13.02 7.38 10.46
CA ARG A 66 -12.13 6.64 11.36
C ARG A 66 -10.70 7.17 11.27
N THR A 67 -10.17 7.56 12.43
CA THR A 67 -8.80 8.07 12.60
C THR A 67 -8.19 7.56 13.91
N PHE A 68 -6.92 7.89 14.16
CA PHE A 68 -6.18 7.53 15.37
C PHE A 68 -5.45 8.75 15.91
N ALA A 69 -5.28 8.83 17.22
CA ALA A 69 -4.71 10.00 17.87
C ALA A 69 -3.23 10.20 17.55
N ASP A 70 -2.50 9.10 17.38
CA ASP A 70 -1.05 9.08 17.15
C ASP A 70 -0.63 9.36 15.70
N ILE A 71 -1.59 9.46 14.78
CA ILE A 71 -1.30 9.80 13.37
C ILE A 71 -1.63 11.24 13.00
N ALA A 72 -2.02 12.09 13.95
CA ALA A 72 -2.54 13.43 13.66
C ALA A 72 -1.61 14.30 12.78
N SER A 73 -0.29 14.17 12.98
CA SER A 73 0.74 14.85 12.17
C SER A 73 1.58 13.90 11.31
N HIS A 74 1.21 12.60 11.24
CA HIS A 74 1.97 11.61 10.50
C HIS A 74 1.80 11.78 8.98
N PRO A 75 2.87 11.66 8.17
CA PRO A 75 2.79 11.79 6.70
C PRO A 75 1.78 10.83 6.07
N SER A 76 1.76 9.59 6.51
CA SER A 76 0.87 8.52 6.02
C SER A 76 -0.58 8.62 6.53
N ARG A 77 -0.92 9.65 7.30
CA ARG A 77 -2.25 9.81 7.92
C ARG A 77 -3.39 9.56 6.94
N ARG A 78 -3.35 10.18 5.75
CA ARG A 78 -4.42 10.08 4.76
C ARG A 78 -4.61 8.64 4.27
N HIS A 79 -3.54 7.92 4.05
CA HIS A 79 -3.57 6.52 3.60
C HIS A 79 -4.08 5.61 4.72
N ILE A 80 -3.61 5.80 5.94
CA ILE A 80 -4.08 5.07 7.12
C ILE A 80 -5.58 5.30 7.32
N GLU A 81 -6.06 6.54 7.30
CA GLU A 81 -7.49 6.86 7.45
C GLU A 81 -8.34 6.24 6.33
N ALA A 82 -7.89 6.30 5.08
CA ALA A 82 -8.60 5.74 3.94
C ALA A 82 -8.76 4.21 4.05
N LEU A 83 -7.71 3.51 4.47
CA LEU A 83 -7.72 2.06 4.68
C LEU A 83 -8.51 1.67 5.93
N ALA A 84 -8.39 2.43 7.02
CA ALA A 84 -9.14 2.21 8.25
C ALA A 84 -10.64 2.42 8.04
N ALA A 85 -11.04 3.44 7.28
CA ALA A 85 -12.42 3.69 6.91
C ALA A 85 -13.07 2.51 6.15
N ARG A 86 -12.27 1.72 5.44
CA ARG A 86 -12.72 0.51 4.72
C ARG A 86 -12.58 -0.77 5.54
N GLY A 87 -12.00 -0.70 6.73
CA GLY A 87 -11.74 -1.86 7.59
C GLY A 87 -10.60 -2.76 7.07
N VAL A 88 -9.76 -2.24 6.19
CA VAL A 88 -8.56 -2.95 5.69
C VAL A 88 -7.53 -3.07 6.81
N ILE A 89 -7.29 -1.97 7.52
CA ILE A 89 -6.38 -1.92 8.67
C ILE A 89 -7.13 -1.56 9.94
N ASN A 90 -6.59 -2.04 11.05
CA ASN A 90 -7.06 -1.72 12.40
C ASN A 90 -5.93 -1.08 13.20
N GLY A 91 -6.28 -0.29 14.22
CA GLY A 91 -5.34 0.16 15.22
C GLY A 91 -4.87 -0.98 16.13
N LYS A 92 -3.81 -0.75 16.88
CA LYS A 92 -3.42 -1.60 18.03
C LYS A 92 -4.43 -1.45 19.17
N SER A 93 -5.15 -0.31 19.19
CA SER A 93 -6.31 -0.03 20.02
C SER A 93 -7.33 0.82 19.26
N GLU A 94 -8.42 1.21 19.91
CA GLU A 94 -9.40 2.12 19.31
C GLU A 94 -8.81 3.50 18.99
N LEU A 95 -7.84 3.96 19.77
CA LEU A 95 -7.26 5.30 19.67
C LEU A 95 -5.88 5.34 19.01
N LEU A 96 -5.16 4.22 18.97
CA LEU A 96 -3.76 4.18 18.55
C LEU A 96 -3.57 3.24 17.35
N PHE A 97 -2.88 3.74 16.32
CA PHE A 97 -2.46 2.96 15.16
C PHE A 97 -1.09 2.31 15.37
N ASP A 98 -0.18 3.02 16.06
CA ASP A 98 1.22 2.67 16.26
C ASP A 98 2.01 2.59 14.93
N PRO A 99 2.13 3.74 14.21
CA PRO A 99 2.62 3.78 12.82
C PRO A 99 4.05 3.27 12.65
N GLU A 100 4.92 3.51 13.64
CA GLU A 100 6.34 3.17 13.59
C GLU A 100 6.65 1.74 14.04
N SER A 101 5.67 1.01 14.56
CA SER A 101 5.92 -0.38 14.96
C SER A 101 6.06 -1.30 13.76
N GLY A 102 6.93 -2.31 13.90
CA GLY A 102 7.12 -3.33 12.88
C GLY A 102 5.85 -4.16 12.64
N VAL A 103 5.75 -4.73 11.45
CA VAL A 103 4.65 -5.60 11.04
C VAL A 103 5.09 -7.06 11.09
N THR A 104 4.25 -7.90 11.69
CA THR A 104 4.45 -9.35 11.63
C THR A 104 3.91 -9.93 10.31
N ARG A 105 4.41 -11.12 9.95
CA ARG A 105 3.94 -11.85 8.76
C ARG A 105 2.44 -12.14 8.81
N ALA A 106 1.91 -12.48 9.99
CA ALA A 106 0.48 -12.70 10.20
C ALA A 106 -0.35 -11.41 10.05
N GLU A 107 0.13 -10.30 10.58
CA GLU A 107 -0.51 -8.99 10.41
C GLU A 107 -0.55 -8.58 8.94
N PHE A 108 0.55 -8.78 8.20
CA PHE A 108 0.56 -8.55 6.75
C PHE A 108 -0.53 -9.35 6.05
N CYS A 109 -0.63 -10.66 6.31
CA CYS A 109 -1.67 -11.50 5.70
C CYS A 109 -3.07 -10.94 5.95
N ALA A 110 -3.34 -10.55 7.20
CA ALA A 110 -4.65 -10.00 7.56
C ALA A 110 -4.94 -8.68 6.82
N MET A 111 -3.95 -7.81 6.71
CA MET A 111 -4.10 -6.53 6.01
C MET A 111 -4.26 -6.75 4.50
N ALA A 112 -3.45 -7.60 3.87
CA ALA A 112 -3.51 -7.88 2.43
C ALA A 112 -4.82 -8.58 2.03
N VAL A 113 -5.25 -9.59 2.77
CA VAL A 113 -6.52 -10.32 2.51
C VAL A 113 -7.71 -9.37 2.61
N ARG A 114 -7.74 -8.49 3.62
CA ARG A 114 -8.78 -7.47 3.75
C ARG A 114 -8.69 -6.43 2.64
N ALA A 115 -7.48 -5.98 2.29
CA ALA A 115 -7.26 -5.01 1.22
C ALA A 115 -7.83 -5.49 -0.11
N LEU A 116 -7.64 -6.75 -0.44
CA LEU A 116 -8.16 -7.36 -1.67
C LEU A 116 -9.63 -7.79 -1.56
N GLY A 117 -10.27 -7.62 -0.41
CA GLY A 117 -11.66 -8.04 -0.17
C GLY A 117 -11.88 -9.54 -0.35
N LEU A 118 -10.85 -10.35 -0.13
CA LEU A 118 -10.93 -11.80 -0.30
C LEU A 118 -11.80 -12.42 0.78
N GLN A 119 -12.67 -13.35 0.38
CA GLN A 119 -13.42 -14.16 1.32
C GLN A 119 -12.48 -15.12 2.04
N LEU A 120 -12.62 -15.21 3.36
CA LEU A 120 -11.81 -16.12 4.15
C LEU A 120 -12.12 -17.56 3.75
N THR A 121 -11.09 -18.32 3.46
CA THR A 121 -11.22 -19.77 3.23
C THR A 121 -11.67 -20.45 4.52
N GLY A 122 -12.65 -21.35 4.42
CA GLY A 122 -13.19 -22.09 5.57
C GLY A 122 -12.14 -22.90 6.32
N ALA A 123 -12.57 -23.54 7.40
CA ALA A 123 -11.73 -24.32 8.30
C ALA A 123 -11.15 -25.58 7.60
N GLN A 124 -10.11 -25.38 6.81
CA GLN A 124 -9.21 -26.45 6.38
C GLN A 124 -7.96 -26.37 7.25
N SER A 125 -7.39 -27.52 7.58
CA SER A 125 -6.13 -27.58 8.33
C SER A 125 -5.08 -26.72 7.63
N SER A 126 -4.35 -25.91 8.40
CA SER A 126 -3.20 -25.19 7.88
C SER A 126 -2.16 -26.19 7.38
N VAL A 127 -1.50 -25.86 6.27
CA VAL A 127 -0.30 -26.60 5.85
C VAL A 127 0.89 -26.34 6.79
N PHE A 128 0.81 -25.26 7.60
CA PHE A 128 1.86 -24.83 8.50
C PHE A 128 1.57 -25.31 9.93
N THR A 129 2.56 -25.94 10.54
CA THR A 129 2.44 -26.54 11.89
C THR A 129 2.38 -25.48 13.01
N ASP A 130 2.89 -24.28 12.72
CA ASP A 130 2.92 -23.13 13.61
C ASP A 130 1.72 -22.17 13.42
N VAL A 131 0.68 -22.61 12.69
CA VAL A 131 -0.58 -21.88 12.49
C VAL A 131 -1.73 -22.79 12.85
N THR A 132 -2.29 -22.60 14.04
CA THR A 132 -3.37 -23.42 14.60
C THR A 132 -4.74 -22.74 14.46
N ASP A 133 -5.82 -23.50 14.55
CA ASP A 133 -7.19 -22.97 14.48
C ASP A 133 -7.52 -21.99 15.62
N ALA A 134 -6.78 -22.03 16.72
CA ALA A 134 -6.94 -21.10 17.84
C ALA A 134 -6.34 -19.72 17.57
N ASP A 135 -5.48 -19.61 16.55
CA ASP A 135 -4.83 -18.35 16.24
C ASP A 135 -5.78 -17.41 15.48
N TRP A 136 -5.86 -16.16 15.93
CA TRP A 136 -6.72 -15.15 15.30
C TRP A 136 -6.38 -14.91 13.81
N PHE A 137 -5.13 -15.13 13.45
CA PHE A 137 -4.60 -14.91 12.10
C PHE A 137 -4.76 -16.14 11.19
N ALA A 138 -5.07 -17.30 11.72
CA ALA A 138 -5.11 -18.54 10.95
C ALA A 138 -5.99 -18.46 9.68
N PRO A 139 -7.21 -17.89 9.72
CA PRO A 139 -8.02 -17.76 8.51
C PRO A 139 -7.37 -16.87 7.45
N TYR A 140 -6.66 -15.82 7.88
CA TYR A 140 -5.97 -14.90 6.97
C TYR A 140 -4.73 -15.53 6.34
N VAL A 141 -3.92 -16.25 7.14
CA VAL A 141 -2.74 -16.95 6.62
C VAL A 141 -3.13 -18.02 5.61
N ARG A 142 -4.16 -18.83 5.90
CA ARG A 142 -4.69 -19.85 4.97
C ARG A 142 -5.20 -19.21 3.68
N THR A 143 -5.97 -18.13 3.79
CA THR A 143 -6.48 -17.41 2.61
C THR A 143 -5.33 -16.83 1.80
N ALA A 144 -4.38 -16.14 2.43
CA ALA A 144 -3.23 -15.57 1.75
C ALA A 144 -2.38 -16.65 1.05
N TYR A 145 -2.20 -17.80 1.68
CA TYR A 145 -1.50 -18.95 1.09
C TYR A 145 -2.28 -19.54 -0.09
N ALA A 146 -3.59 -19.78 0.07
CA ALA A 146 -4.44 -20.33 -0.99
C ALA A 146 -4.48 -19.45 -2.25
N PHE A 147 -4.36 -18.15 -2.09
CA PHE A 147 -4.28 -17.20 -3.22
C PHE A 147 -2.84 -16.91 -3.67
N GLY A 148 -1.83 -17.59 -3.13
CA GLY A 148 -0.43 -17.42 -3.51
C GLY A 148 0.20 -16.09 -3.10
N LEU A 149 -0.43 -15.34 -2.18
CA LEU A 149 0.12 -14.08 -1.65
C LEU A 149 1.37 -14.31 -0.83
N VAL A 150 1.40 -15.41 -0.08
CA VAL A 150 2.49 -15.77 0.83
C VAL A 150 2.91 -17.21 0.65
N ASN A 151 4.17 -17.47 1.03
CA ASN A 151 4.72 -18.80 1.22
C ASN A 151 5.16 -18.95 2.67
N GLY A 152 5.39 -20.19 3.13
CA GLY A 152 6.08 -20.44 4.38
C GLY A 152 7.53 -19.98 4.35
N VAL A 153 8.17 -19.94 5.50
CA VAL A 153 9.62 -19.82 5.64
C VAL A 153 10.29 -21.19 5.39
N SER A 154 9.50 -22.26 5.54
CA SER A 154 9.82 -23.62 5.11
C SER A 154 8.54 -24.29 4.57
N GLU A 155 8.62 -25.57 4.20
CA GLU A 155 7.44 -26.35 3.79
C GLU A 155 6.40 -26.50 4.92
N ALA A 156 6.85 -26.52 6.18
CA ALA A 156 6.01 -26.78 7.34
C ALA A 156 5.80 -25.56 8.26
N GLU A 157 6.52 -24.47 8.08
CA GLU A 157 6.49 -23.33 8.97
C GLU A 157 6.19 -22.02 8.23
N PHE A 158 5.33 -21.20 8.84
CA PHE A 158 4.98 -19.87 8.34
C PHE A 158 5.72 -18.74 9.04
N ALA A 159 6.11 -18.92 10.30
CA ALA A 159 6.66 -17.91 11.21
C ALA A 159 5.73 -16.69 11.40
N PRO A 160 4.49 -16.89 11.92
CA PRO A 160 3.45 -15.85 11.95
C PRO A 160 3.85 -14.60 12.72
N ASN A 161 4.62 -14.75 13.79
CA ASN A 161 5.09 -13.66 14.66
C ASN A 161 6.44 -13.06 14.22
N GLY A 162 7.06 -13.60 13.16
CA GLY A 162 8.27 -13.04 12.58
C GLY A 162 7.95 -11.69 11.92
N SER A 163 8.82 -10.70 12.14
CA SER A 163 8.72 -9.42 11.45
C SER A 163 9.07 -9.58 9.97
N ILE A 164 8.48 -8.76 9.12
CA ILE A 164 8.78 -8.74 7.68
C ILE A 164 9.79 -7.64 7.35
N THR A 165 10.68 -7.94 6.40
CA THR A 165 11.57 -6.92 5.83
C THR A 165 10.92 -6.22 4.65
N ARG A 166 11.46 -5.06 4.27
CA ARG A 166 10.97 -4.28 3.12
C ARG A 166 10.97 -5.10 1.83
N GLU A 167 12.02 -5.87 1.56
CA GLU A 167 12.04 -6.71 0.36
C GLU A 167 11.01 -7.85 0.40
N GLN A 168 10.71 -8.40 1.58
CA GLN A 168 9.66 -9.40 1.74
C GLN A 168 8.28 -8.78 1.53
N ALA A 169 8.05 -7.58 2.09
CA ALA A 169 6.81 -6.82 1.85
C ALA A 169 6.61 -6.53 0.36
N ALA A 170 7.68 -6.15 -0.36
CA ALA A 170 7.63 -5.93 -1.81
C ALA A 170 7.18 -7.18 -2.57
N VAL A 171 7.74 -8.35 -2.24
CA VAL A 171 7.36 -9.63 -2.89
C VAL A 171 5.89 -9.96 -2.66
N MET A 172 5.43 -9.80 -1.42
CA MET A 172 4.04 -10.11 -1.05
C MET A 172 3.08 -9.11 -1.70
N THR A 173 3.45 -7.83 -1.77
CA THR A 173 2.67 -6.78 -2.43
C THR A 173 2.62 -6.96 -3.95
N ALA A 174 3.73 -7.34 -4.60
CA ALA A 174 3.74 -7.64 -6.03
C ALA A 174 2.84 -8.85 -6.38
N ARG A 175 2.81 -9.88 -5.54
CA ARG A 175 1.88 -11.00 -5.71
C ARG A 175 0.42 -10.56 -5.57
N ALA A 176 0.13 -9.67 -4.62
CA ALA A 176 -1.18 -9.06 -4.49
C ALA A 176 -1.56 -8.23 -5.73
N ALA A 177 -0.60 -7.50 -6.31
CA ALA A 177 -0.78 -6.75 -7.55
C ALA A 177 -1.14 -7.66 -8.73
N GLY A 178 -0.49 -8.82 -8.84
CA GLY A 178 -0.84 -9.84 -9.84
C GLY A 178 -2.28 -10.33 -9.71
N LEU A 179 -2.78 -10.55 -8.48
CA LEU A 179 -4.19 -10.88 -8.25
C LEU A 179 -5.14 -9.74 -8.66
N CYS A 180 -4.68 -8.50 -8.58
CA CYS A 180 -5.44 -7.34 -9.04
C CYS A 180 -5.45 -7.18 -10.57
N GLY A 181 -4.75 -8.04 -11.31
CA GLY A 181 -4.66 -7.98 -12.77
C GLY A 181 -3.55 -7.07 -13.31
N LEU A 182 -2.62 -6.67 -12.46
CA LEU A 182 -1.43 -5.91 -12.86
C LEU A 182 -0.36 -6.85 -13.41
N ASP A 183 0.31 -6.44 -14.49
CA ASP A 183 1.51 -7.12 -14.95
C ASP A 183 2.67 -6.73 -14.03
N THR A 184 3.16 -7.69 -13.29
CA THR A 184 4.25 -7.51 -12.32
C THR A 184 5.61 -7.90 -12.88
N SER A 185 5.68 -8.35 -14.12
CA SER A 185 6.93 -8.73 -14.78
C SER A 185 7.65 -7.50 -15.36
N LEU A 186 8.93 -7.43 -15.10
CA LEU A 186 9.82 -6.43 -15.68
C LEU A 186 10.95 -7.12 -16.44
N SER A 187 11.41 -6.48 -17.52
CA SER A 187 12.62 -6.93 -18.20
C SER A 187 13.85 -6.76 -17.27
N GLU A 188 14.90 -7.52 -17.53
CA GLU A 188 16.16 -7.39 -16.76
C GLU A 188 16.72 -5.95 -16.79
N SER A 189 16.57 -5.24 -17.91
CA SER A 189 16.93 -3.83 -18.01
C SER A 189 16.03 -2.97 -17.13
N GLY A 190 14.71 -3.18 -17.14
CA GLY A 190 13.76 -2.45 -16.30
C GLY A 190 14.03 -2.63 -14.81
N VAL A 191 14.32 -3.87 -14.38
CA VAL A 191 14.70 -4.16 -13.00
C VAL A 191 15.99 -3.41 -12.63
N ARG A 192 17.01 -3.48 -13.49
CA ARG A 192 18.28 -2.80 -13.26
C ARG A 192 18.09 -1.29 -13.18
N ASP A 193 17.37 -0.70 -14.11
CA ASP A 193 17.19 0.75 -14.21
C ASP A 193 16.40 1.29 -13.00
N ALA A 194 15.37 0.55 -12.54
CA ALA A 194 14.60 0.91 -11.37
C ALA A 194 15.43 0.84 -10.06
N LEU A 195 16.31 -0.15 -9.93
CA LEU A 195 17.05 -0.37 -8.69
C LEU A 195 18.39 0.40 -8.64
N SER A 196 19.06 0.59 -9.77
CA SER A 196 20.44 1.14 -9.81
C SER A 196 20.54 2.60 -9.38
N VAL A 197 19.44 3.32 -9.24
CA VAL A 197 19.40 4.68 -8.70
C VAL A 197 19.68 4.72 -7.20
N PHE A 198 19.59 3.58 -6.52
CA PHE A 198 19.81 3.45 -5.08
C PHE A 198 21.23 2.91 -4.78
N THR A 199 21.86 3.46 -3.77
CA THR A 199 23.27 3.16 -3.45
C THR A 199 23.52 1.72 -3.01
N ASP A 200 22.51 1.08 -2.42
CA ASP A 200 22.55 -0.25 -1.83
C ASP A 200 21.74 -1.31 -2.61
N TYR A 201 21.36 -1.01 -3.84
CA TYR A 201 20.51 -1.91 -4.66
C TYR A 201 21.04 -3.35 -4.78
N ARG A 202 22.35 -3.54 -4.62
CA ARG A 202 22.99 -4.86 -4.65
C ARG A 202 22.65 -5.72 -3.43
N GLN A 203 22.18 -5.11 -2.35
CA GLN A 203 21.75 -5.79 -1.13
C GLN A 203 20.35 -6.42 -1.29
N VAL A 204 19.58 -6.02 -2.32
CA VAL A 204 18.29 -6.64 -2.63
C VAL A 204 18.54 -8.08 -3.05
N SER A 205 17.90 -9.01 -2.33
CA SER A 205 17.99 -10.45 -2.59
C SER A 205 17.48 -10.80 -4.00
N GLY A 206 18.10 -11.79 -4.65
CA GLY A 206 17.77 -12.18 -6.01
C GLY A 206 16.27 -12.43 -6.24
N TYR A 207 15.61 -13.07 -5.27
CA TYR A 207 14.18 -13.36 -5.32
C TYR A 207 13.27 -12.13 -5.26
N ALA A 208 13.76 -11.02 -4.69
CA ALA A 208 12.97 -9.82 -4.44
C ALA A 208 13.18 -8.71 -5.50
N LYS A 209 14.23 -8.81 -6.33
CA LYS A 209 14.60 -7.74 -7.27
C LYS A 209 13.47 -7.29 -8.17
N ASN A 210 12.78 -8.24 -8.82
CA ASN A 210 11.68 -7.91 -9.71
C ASN A 210 10.52 -7.24 -8.97
N ALA A 211 10.16 -7.79 -7.81
CA ALA A 211 9.06 -7.26 -6.99
C ALA A 211 9.38 -5.85 -6.45
N MET A 212 10.60 -5.64 -5.95
CA MET A 212 11.05 -4.32 -5.49
C MET A 212 11.02 -3.30 -6.62
N ALA A 213 11.59 -3.67 -7.79
CA ALA A 213 11.58 -2.81 -8.97
C ALA A 213 10.15 -2.48 -9.43
N PHE A 214 9.25 -3.46 -9.42
CA PHE A 214 7.83 -3.26 -9.74
C PHE A 214 7.18 -2.28 -8.78
N CYS A 215 7.33 -2.46 -7.47
CA CYS A 215 6.75 -1.58 -6.46
C CYS A 215 7.24 -0.13 -6.59
N LEU A 216 8.54 0.06 -6.83
CA LEU A 216 9.15 1.38 -7.04
C LEU A 216 8.67 2.04 -8.33
N SER A 217 8.70 1.31 -9.45
CA SER A 217 8.32 1.85 -10.78
C SER A 217 6.86 2.27 -10.86
N ASN A 218 6.00 1.70 -10.03
CA ASN A 218 4.57 1.99 -9.98
C ASN A 218 4.17 2.90 -8.80
N GLY A 219 5.13 3.44 -8.05
CA GLY A 219 4.87 4.32 -6.92
C GLY A 219 4.10 3.65 -5.76
N ILE A 220 4.16 2.31 -5.68
CA ILE A 220 3.60 1.56 -4.56
C ILE A 220 4.49 1.77 -3.32
N PHE A 221 5.81 1.73 -3.52
CA PHE A 221 6.80 2.14 -2.53
C PHE A 221 7.38 3.49 -2.95
N ASP A 222 7.25 4.48 -2.08
CA ASP A 222 7.78 5.83 -2.26
C ASP A 222 8.99 6.03 -1.35
N ILE A 223 10.17 5.69 -1.85
CA ILE A 223 11.43 5.79 -1.09
C ILE A 223 12.13 7.09 -1.46
N GLN A 224 12.14 8.05 -0.54
CA GLN A 224 12.71 9.39 -0.73
C GLN A 224 14.20 9.48 -0.37
N THR A 225 14.82 8.37 0.03
CA THR A 225 16.23 8.28 0.41
C THR A 225 17.09 7.71 -0.70
N ALA A 226 18.41 7.92 -0.63
CA ALA A 226 19.35 7.35 -1.58
C ALA A 226 19.57 5.83 -1.41
N ALA A 227 19.04 5.23 -0.35
CA ALA A 227 19.17 3.82 -0.03
C ALA A 227 17.80 3.14 0.09
N LEU A 228 17.70 1.91 -0.37
CA LEU A 228 16.49 1.07 -0.27
C LEU A 228 16.32 0.46 1.11
N VAL A 229 17.42 0.13 1.75
CA VAL A 229 17.51 -0.61 3.01
C VAL A 229 16.61 -1.88 2.98
N PRO A 230 16.84 -2.82 2.04
CA PRO A 230 15.89 -3.90 1.75
C PRO A 230 15.68 -4.87 2.92
N GLN A 231 16.63 -4.95 3.84
CA GLN A 231 16.58 -5.81 5.03
C GLN A 231 16.01 -5.10 6.27
N GLU A 232 15.69 -3.80 6.17
CA GLU A 232 15.01 -3.08 7.24
C GLU A 232 13.61 -3.64 7.45
N LEU A 233 13.16 -3.63 8.72
CA LEU A 233 11.82 -4.10 9.06
C LEU A 233 10.78 -3.09 8.60
N GLU A 234 9.75 -3.59 7.94
CA GLU A 234 8.64 -2.77 7.45
C GLU A 234 7.79 -2.29 8.61
N THR A 235 7.50 -1.00 8.63
CA THR A 235 6.61 -0.41 9.63
C THR A 235 5.14 -0.53 9.20
N ARG A 236 4.23 -0.34 10.15
CA ARG A 236 2.80 -0.34 9.89
C ARG A 236 2.36 0.81 8.97
N ALA A 237 3.02 1.97 9.09
CA ALA A 237 2.77 3.11 8.22
C ALA A 237 3.25 2.85 6.79
N GLU A 238 4.47 2.34 6.60
CA GLU A 238 5.00 1.99 5.29
C GLU A 238 4.14 0.93 4.59
N LEU A 239 3.71 -0.10 5.34
CA LEU A 239 2.79 -1.09 4.78
C LEU A 239 1.43 -0.48 4.40
N ALA A 240 0.90 0.45 5.19
CA ALA A 240 -0.34 1.13 4.85
C ALA A 240 -0.17 1.97 3.57
N ASP A 241 0.95 2.66 3.41
CA ASP A 241 1.26 3.41 2.19
C ASP A 241 1.34 2.49 0.97
N GLY A 242 2.05 1.38 1.08
CA GLY A 242 2.17 0.38 0.01
C GLY A 242 0.81 -0.23 -0.39
N LEU A 243 -0.01 -0.61 0.58
CA LEU A 243 -1.36 -1.14 0.32
C LEU A 243 -2.28 -0.08 -0.30
N PHE A 244 -2.21 1.17 0.17
CA PHE A 244 -2.97 2.26 -0.43
C PHE A 244 -2.56 2.48 -1.88
N GLY A 245 -1.26 2.56 -2.16
CA GLY A 245 -0.71 2.70 -3.50
C GLY A 245 -1.16 1.56 -4.43
N LEU A 246 -1.08 0.32 -3.96
CA LEU A 246 -1.57 -0.85 -4.71
C LEU A 246 -3.06 -0.75 -5.03
N LEU A 247 -3.90 -0.47 -4.03
CA LEU A 247 -5.36 -0.43 -4.22
C LEU A 247 -5.78 0.73 -5.13
N ASN A 248 -5.10 1.87 -5.05
CA ASN A 248 -5.33 3.00 -5.93
C ASN A 248 -4.94 2.65 -7.37
N LEU A 249 -3.78 2.04 -7.59
CA LEU A 249 -3.33 1.58 -8.91
C LEU A 249 -4.27 0.52 -9.51
N ALA A 250 -4.86 -0.31 -8.67
CA ALA A 250 -5.77 -1.39 -9.06
C ALA A 250 -7.24 -0.97 -9.21
N ASP A 251 -7.58 0.32 -9.04
CA ASP A 251 -8.97 0.83 -9.05
C ASP A 251 -9.88 0.11 -8.04
N LEU A 252 -9.37 -0.09 -6.81
CA LEU A 252 -10.05 -0.79 -5.72
C LEU A 252 -10.41 0.11 -4.51
N LEU A 253 -10.12 1.43 -4.59
CA LEU A 253 -10.40 2.42 -3.54
C LEU A 253 -11.64 3.26 -3.84
#